data_65dc7ca5d8fb897a0e216cb2e510ab42
#
_entry.id   65dc7ca5d8fb897a0e216cb2e510ab42
#
_cell.length_a   1.000
_cell.length_b   1.000
_cell.length_c   1.000
_cell.angle_alpha   90.00
_cell.angle_beta   90.00
_cell.angle_gamma   90.00
#
_symmetry.space_group_name_H-M   'P 1'
#
loop_
_entity.id
_entity.type
_entity.pdbx_description
1 polymer ?
#
loop_
_entity_poly.entity_id
_entity_poly.type
_entity_poly.pdbx_seq_one_letter_code
_entity_poly.pdbx_strand_id
1 'polypeptide(L)'
;MLRTLKTLMYLLTSIALLVSFETGAFAAKKSKTLKKTQKMGFVRCGVSQGLPGFSNADASGNWTGVDVDLCRAVAAATLGDSGKVKFFPLSAKERFTALTSGEIDVLSRNTTWTLSRDADIGLTFVGVNFYDGQGFMVRKSSGITSVNQFKAGVSACTNLGTTTELNMRDFFNSKGIKYEPVTFEKADEVVAAYDAGRCDTYTTDKSGLAA
;
A
#
# COMPACT_ATOMS: atom_id res chain seq x y z
N MET A 1 61.22 3.58 -37.53
CA MET A 1 61.17 3.43 -36.07
C MET A 1 60.23 4.42 -35.36
N LEU A 2 60.24 5.69 -35.67
CA LEU A 2 59.42 6.71 -34.97
C LEU A 2 57.88 6.60 -35.24
N ARG A 3 57.47 6.10 -36.46
CA ARG A 3 56.06 5.88 -36.85
C ARG A 3 55.42 4.67 -36.14
N THR A 4 56.19 3.60 -36.00
CA THR A 4 55.72 2.39 -35.30
C THR A 4 55.53 2.61 -33.80
N LEU A 5 56.37 3.43 -33.19
CA LEU A 5 56.28 3.76 -31.77
C LEU A 5 55.03 4.61 -31.46
N LYS A 6 54.68 5.57 -32.36
CA LYS A 6 53.45 6.37 -32.22
C LYS A 6 52.18 5.54 -32.36
N THR A 7 52.14 4.60 -33.30
CA THR A 7 51.00 3.72 -33.50
C THR A 7 50.78 2.77 -32.32
N LEU A 8 51.86 2.26 -31.72
CA LEU A 8 51.81 1.44 -30.53
C LEU A 8 51.30 2.20 -29.31
N MET A 9 51.70 3.47 -29.18
CA MET A 9 51.27 4.37 -28.11
C MET A 9 49.76 4.70 -28.19
N TYR A 10 49.24 4.92 -29.42
CA TYR A 10 47.80 5.16 -29.61
C TYR A 10 46.96 3.88 -29.37
N LEU A 11 47.49 2.70 -29.70
CA LEU A 11 46.83 1.42 -29.40
C LEU A 11 46.74 1.18 -27.87
N LEU A 12 47.81 1.47 -27.14
CA LEU A 12 47.86 1.30 -25.68
C LEU A 12 46.96 2.31 -24.96
N THR A 13 46.85 3.55 -25.43
CA THR A 13 45.94 4.54 -24.86
C THR A 13 44.46 4.20 -25.16
N SER A 14 44.15 3.65 -26.33
CA SER A 14 42.79 3.21 -26.68
C SER A 14 42.33 2.01 -25.83
N ILE A 15 43.24 1.06 -25.52
CA ILE A 15 42.95 -0.09 -24.66
C ILE A 15 42.79 0.38 -23.20
N ALA A 16 43.59 1.34 -22.73
CA ALA A 16 43.45 1.89 -21.37
C ALA A 16 42.13 2.66 -21.16
N LEU A 17 41.60 3.32 -22.22
CA LEU A 17 40.28 3.96 -22.14
C LEU A 17 39.13 2.98 -22.14
N LEU A 18 39.25 1.79 -22.74
CA LEU A 18 38.23 0.74 -22.76
C LEU A 18 38.12 -0.05 -21.44
N VAL A 19 39.18 -0.10 -20.64
CA VAL A 19 39.20 -0.79 -19.35
C VAL A 19 38.66 0.08 -18.21
N SER A 20 38.50 1.41 -18.43
CA SER A 20 38.00 2.35 -17.40
C SER A 20 36.48 2.40 -17.30
N PHE A 21 35.72 1.69 -18.12
CA PHE A 21 34.30 1.46 -17.93
C PHE A 21 34.04 0.17 -17.12
N GLU A 22 34.77 -0.02 -16.04
CA GLU A 22 34.20 -0.79 -14.95
C GLU A 22 33.04 0.05 -14.43
N THR A 23 31.83 -0.29 -14.89
CA THR A 23 30.60 0.08 -14.20
C THR A 23 30.77 -0.45 -12.78
N GLY A 24 31.19 0.42 -11.88
CA GLY A 24 31.11 0.17 -10.46
C GLY A 24 29.64 -0.10 -10.19
N ALA A 25 29.23 -1.36 -10.28
CA ALA A 25 28.00 -1.82 -9.68
C ALA A 25 28.13 -1.42 -8.23
N PHE A 26 27.53 -0.29 -7.88
CA PHE A 26 27.37 0.08 -6.49
C PHE A 26 26.67 -1.10 -5.84
N ALA A 27 27.44 -1.99 -5.20
CA ALA A 27 26.90 -3.05 -4.39
C ALA A 27 26.08 -2.37 -3.30
N ALA A 28 24.80 -2.18 -3.55
CA ALA A 28 23.89 -1.54 -2.64
C ALA A 28 24.04 -2.27 -1.30
N LYS A 29 24.45 -1.53 -0.28
CA LYS A 29 24.68 -2.09 1.06
C LYS A 29 23.39 -2.80 1.47
N LYS A 30 23.42 -4.14 1.57
CA LYS A 30 22.24 -4.94 1.92
C LYS A 30 21.52 -4.33 3.10
N SER A 31 20.24 -4.00 2.95
CA SER A 31 19.45 -3.39 4.01
C SER A 31 19.41 -4.29 5.25
N LYS A 32 19.28 -3.71 6.43
CA LYS A 32 19.15 -4.47 7.68
C LYS A 32 17.92 -5.38 7.66
N THR A 33 16.81 -4.89 7.09
CA THR A 33 15.57 -5.64 6.92
C THR A 33 15.76 -6.86 6.03
N LEU A 34 16.42 -6.72 4.86
CA LEU A 34 16.67 -7.84 3.97
C LEU A 34 17.54 -8.91 4.65
N LYS A 35 18.60 -8.51 5.39
CA LYS A 35 19.44 -9.46 6.13
C LYS A 35 18.64 -10.21 7.21
N LYS A 36 17.76 -9.48 7.95
CA LYS A 36 16.87 -10.06 8.94
C LYS A 36 15.92 -11.09 8.32
N THR A 37 15.25 -10.73 7.23
CA THR A 37 14.33 -11.58 6.48
C THR A 37 15.02 -12.84 5.95
N GLN A 38 16.22 -12.69 5.36
CA GLN A 38 17.03 -13.83 4.90
C GLN A 38 17.44 -14.77 6.04
N LYS A 39 17.77 -14.23 7.22
CA LYS A 39 18.10 -15.03 8.41
C LYS A 39 16.87 -15.75 8.98
N MET A 40 15.70 -15.12 8.95
CA MET A 40 14.45 -15.74 9.41
C MET A 40 13.90 -16.79 8.45
N GLY A 41 14.24 -16.70 7.16
CA GLY A 41 13.79 -17.61 6.12
C GLY A 41 12.37 -17.34 5.62
N PHE A 42 11.71 -16.25 6.01
CA PHE A 42 10.40 -15.83 5.51
C PHE A 42 10.21 -14.32 5.58
N VAL A 43 9.36 -13.79 4.70
CA VAL A 43 8.90 -12.39 4.69
C VAL A 43 7.69 -12.25 5.61
N ARG A 44 7.68 -11.24 6.46
CA ARG A 44 6.50 -10.84 7.25
C ARG A 44 5.78 -9.74 6.48
N CYS A 45 4.60 -10.07 5.95
CA CYS A 45 3.81 -9.16 5.12
C CYS A 45 2.53 -8.73 5.81
N GLY A 46 2.37 -7.42 6.04
CA GLY A 46 1.13 -6.83 6.52
C GLY A 46 0.12 -6.72 5.38
N VAL A 47 -1.10 -7.22 5.61
CA VAL A 47 -2.21 -7.24 4.65
C VAL A 47 -3.48 -6.72 5.32
N SER A 48 -4.57 -6.51 4.57
CA SER A 48 -5.87 -6.16 5.15
C SER A 48 -6.45 -7.33 5.95
N GLN A 49 -7.33 -7.04 6.90
CA GLN A 49 -8.02 -8.05 7.73
C GLN A 49 -9.08 -8.85 6.95
N GLY A 50 -9.39 -8.44 5.73
CA GLY A 50 -10.34 -9.04 4.81
C GLY A 50 -10.80 -7.98 3.81
N LEU A 51 -10.33 -8.10 2.56
CA LEU A 51 -10.76 -7.26 1.44
C LEU A 51 -10.76 -8.14 0.20
N PRO A 52 -11.95 -8.59 -0.26
CA PRO A 52 -12.06 -9.47 -1.43
C PRO A 52 -11.33 -8.91 -2.64
N GLY A 53 -10.64 -9.76 -3.39
CA GLY A 53 -9.79 -9.38 -4.53
C GLY A 53 -8.42 -8.81 -4.18
N PHE A 54 -8.20 -8.27 -2.98
CA PHE A 54 -6.93 -7.68 -2.52
C PHE A 54 -6.20 -8.56 -1.51
N SER A 55 -6.80 -8.78 -0.34
CA SER A 55 -6.27 -9.70 0.67
C SER A 55 -7.42 -10.28 1.48
N ASN A 56 -7.69 -11.54 1.24
CA ASN A 56 -8.75 -12.25 1.92
C ASN A 56 -8.31 -13.67 2.24
N ALA A 57 -8.58 -14.13 3.47
CA ALA A 57 -8.36 -15.51 3.88
C ALA A 57 -9.65 -16.31 3.73
N ASP A 58 -9.54 -17.53 3.19
CA ASP A 58 -10.64 -18.50 3.21
C ASP A 58 -10.80 -19.14 4.60
N ALA A 59 -11.82 -19.97 4.76
CA ALA A 59 -12.09 -20.70 6.02
C ALA A 59 -10.96 -21.67 6.42
N SER A 60 -10.09 -22.05 5.48
CA SER A 60 -8.91 -22.89 5.72
C SER A 60 -7.65 -22.07 6.02
N GLY A 61 -7.75 -20.75 6.02
CA GLY A 61 -6.64 -19.84 6.27
C GLY A 61 -5.76 -19.58 5.05
N ASN A 62 -6.19 -19.97 3.84
CA ASN A 62 -5.46 -19.66 2.62
C ASN A 62 -5.74 -18.21 2.20
N TRP A 63 -4.68 -17.44 2.02
CA TRP A 63 -4.76 -16.05 1.59
C TRP A 63 -4.76 -15.92 0.07
N THR A 64 -5.59 -15.03 -0.47
CA THR A 64 -5.72 -14.72 -1.90
C THR A 64 -5.87 -13.23 -2.14
N GLY A 65 -5.53 -12.78 -3.35
CA GLY A 65 -5.71 -11.41 -3.83
C GLY A 65 -4.39 -10.72 -4.21
N VAL A 66 -4.51 -9.58 -4.89
CA VAL A 66 -3.38 -8.87 -5.48
C VAL A 66 -2.33 -8.42 -4.46
N ASP A 67 -2.75 -8.01 -3.27
CA ASP A 67 -1.84 -7.63 -2.18
C ASP A 67 -1.05 -8.84 -1.66
N VAL A 68 -1.71 -9.99 -1.58
CA VAL A 68 -1.12 -11.27 -1.17
C VAL A 68 -0.10 -11.76 -2.20
N ASP A 69 -0.43 -11.65 -3.48
CA ASP A 69 0.45 -12.09 -4.56
C ASP A 69 1.70 -11.20 -4.68
N LEU A 70 1.56 -9.90 -4.38
CA LEU A 70 2.73 -9.01 -4.26
C LEU A 70 3.66 -9.45 -3.12
N CYS A 71 3.12 -9.83 -1.96
CA CYS A 71 3.90 -10.37 -0.86
C CYS A 71 4.64 -11.67 -1.25
N ARG A 72 3.98 -12.55 -1.99
CA ARG A 72 4.59 -13.78 -2.54
C ARG A 72 5.70 -13.47 -3.54
N ALA A 73 5.49 -12.46 -4.40
CA ALA A 73 6.51 -12.00 -5.33
C ALA A 73 7.75 -11.45 -4.60
N VAL A 74 7.56 -10.68 -3.52
CA VAL A 74 8.66 -10.21 -2.67
C VAL A 74 9.41 -11.38 -2.02
N ALA A 75 8.69 -12.40 -1.54
CA ALA A 75 9.32 -13.61 -0.99
C ALA A 75 10.12 -14.37 -2.03
N ALA A 76 9.57 -14.57 -3.23
CA ALA A 76 10.26 -15.19 -4.35
C ALA A 76 11.55 -14.42 -4.72
N ALA A 77 11.48 -13.10 -4.83
CA ALA A 77 12.62 -12.27 -5.19
C ALA A 77 13.73 -12.23 -4.11
N THR A 78 13.36 -12.29 -2.83
CA THR A 78 14.31 -12.13 -1.71
C THR A 78 14.83 -13.44 -1.15
N LEU A 79 14.05 -14.52 -1.26
CA LEU A 79 14.32 -15.84 -0.66
C LEU A 79 14.27 -17.01 -1.66
N GLY A 80 13.99 -16.72 -2.94
CA GLY A 80 13.91 -17.75 -4.00
C GLY A 80 12.66 -18.63 -3.95
N ASP A 81 11.66 -18.30 -3.10
CA ASP A 81 10.47 -19.14 -2.90
C ASP A 81 9.29 -18.26 -2.48
N SER A 82 8.21 -18.27 -3.28
CA SER A 82 6.98 -17.51 -3.04
C SER A 82 6.19 -17.97 -1.80
N GLY A 83 6.40 -19.20 -1.36
CA GLY A 83 5.77 -19.75 -0.16
C GLY A 83 6.41 -19.27 1.15
N LYS A 84 7.59 -18.65 1.09
CA LYS A 84 8.31 -18.12 2.27
C LYS A 84 7.76 -16.77 2.71
N VAL A 85 6.47 -16.69 2.98
CA VAL A 85 5.77 -15.48 3.45
C VAL A 85 4.82 -15.84 4.59
N LYS A 86 4.72 -14.95 5.57
CA LYS A 86 3.68 -14.98 6.60
C LYS A 86 2.86 -13.71 6.53
N PHE A 87 1.54 -13.86 6.49
CA PHE A 87 0.60 -12.75 6.41
C PHE A 87 0.19 -12.29 7.81
N PHE A 88 0.17 -10.98 7.99
CA PHE A 88 -0.24 -10.30 9.22
C PHE A 88 -1.44 -9.42 8.89
N PRO A 89 -2.68 -9.84 9.22
CA PRO A 89 -3.85 -9.03 9.02
C PRO A 89 -3.85 -7.84 9.99
N LEU A 90 -3.85 -6.63 9.45
CA LEU A 90 -3.76 -5.38 10.21
C LEU A 90 -4.93 -4.46 9.87
N SER A 91 -5.44 -3.74 10.86
CA SER A 91 -6.38 -2.64 10.65
C SER A 91 -5.71 -1.45 9.94
N ALA A 92 -6.50 -0.50 9.47
CA ALA A 92 -5.97 0.72 8.89
C ALA A 92 -5.16 1.56 9.89
N LYS A 93 -5.50 1.48 11.18
CA LYS A 93 -4.85 2.20 12.28
C LYS A 93 -3.51 1.56 12.66
N GLU A 94 -3.43 0.23 12.71
CA GLU A 94 -2.25 -0.51 13.21
C GLU A 94 -1.12 -0.61 12.18
N ARG A 95 -1.44 -0.61 10.88
CA ARG A 95 -0.51 -0.95 9.80
C ARG A 95 0.81 -0.19 9.80
N PHE A 96 0.79 1.10 10.13
CA PHE A 96 1.99 1.93 10.11
C PHE A 96 2.88 1.66 11.33
N THR A 97 2.28 1.48 12.50
CA THR A 97 3.02 1.11 13.71
C THR A 97 3.68 -0.25 13.55
N ALA A 98 2.97 -1.24 12.99
CA ALA A 98 3.54 -2.56 12.72
C ALA A 98 4.74 -2.50 11.75
N LEU A 99 4.67 -1.63 10.73
CA LEU A 99 5.78 -1.45 9.79
C LEU A 99 6.96 -0.72 10.41
N THR A 100 6.73 0.40 11.11
CA THR A 100 7.80 1.23 11.70
C THR A 100 8.47 0.56 12.90
N SER A 101 7.75 -0.25 13.69
CA SER A 101 8.31 -1.06 14.76
C SER A 101 9.12 -2.27 14.24
N GLY A 102 8.97 -2.62 12.97
CA GLY A 102 9.59 -3.80 12.38
C GLY A 102 8.93 -5.12 12.80
N GLU A 103 7.67 -5.08 13.19
CA GLU A 103 6.81 -6.27 13.35
C GLU A 103 6.58 -6.94 11.99
N ILE A 104 6.37 -6.16 10.95
CA ILE A 104 6.32 -6.60 9.55
C ILE A 104 7.51 -6.04 8.76
N ASP A 105 7.87 -6.68 7.65
CA ASP A 105 8.96 -6.28 6.78
C ASP A 105 8.48 -5.47 5.58
N VAL A 106 7.27 -5.74 5.13
CA VAL A 106 6.58 -5.08 4.02
C VAL A 106 5.10 -4.95 4.34
N LEU A 107 4.49 -3.87 3.89
CA LEU A 107 3.06 -3.64 3.96
C LEU A 107 2.51 -3.62 2.53
N SER A 108 1.65 -4.59 2.19
CA SER A 108 0.93 -4.67 0.92
C SER A 108 -0.56 -4.71 1.21
N ARG A 109 -1.21 -3.56 1.04
CA ARG A 109 -2.66 -3.39 1.24
C ARG A 109 -3.13 -2.07 0.64
N ASN A 110 -4.45 -1.80 0.68
CA ASN A 110 -5.07 -0.54 0.26
C ASN A 110 -4.54 0.66 1.07
N THR A 111 -3.31 1.07 0.79
CA THR A 111 -2.59 2.14 1.49
C THR A 111 -2.20 3.24 0.51
N THR A 112 -2.94 4.34 0.53
CA THR A 112 -2.69 5.49 -0.35
C THR A 112 -1.31 6.07 -0.12
N TRP A 113 -0.54 6.26 -1.19
CA TRP A 113 0.72 7.01 -1.15
C TRP A 113 0.40 8.50 -1.00
N THR A 114 0.80 9.07 0.11
CA THR A 114 0.66 10.51 0.38
C THR A 114 1.98 11.07 0.85
N LEU A 115 2.19 12.37 0.64
CA LEU A 115 3.42 13.05 1.07
C LEU A 115 3.63 12.90 2.59
N SER A 116 2.57 13.07 3.40
CA SER A 116 2.68 12.93 4.85
C SER A 116 3.08 11.53 5.29
N ARG A 117 2.60 10.48 4.63
CA ARG A 117 2.99 9.11 4.95
C ARG A 117 4.42 8.80 4.57
N ASP A 118 4.88 9.35 3.45
CA ASP A 118 6.24 9.17 2.96
C ASP A 118 7.25 9.99 3.79
N ALA A 119 6.97 11.29 3.98
CA ALA A 119 7.91 12.21 4.63
C ALA A 119 7.78 12.23 6.16
N ASP A 120 6.55 12.35 6.72
CA ASP A 120 6.37 12.61 8.16
C ASP A 120 6.42 11.31 8.97
N ILE A 121 5.86 10.21 8.44
CA ILE A 121 5.88 8.90 9.13
C ILE A 121 7.19 8.15 8.84
N GLY A 122 7.93 8.55 7.80
CA GLY A 122 9.17 7.90 7.40
C GLY A 122 8.97 6.54 6.73
N LEU A 123 7.87 6.38 6.02
CA LEU A 123 7.62 5.18 5.21
C LEU A 123 8.33 5.32 3.87
N THR A 124 8.72 4.20 3.28
CA THR A 124 9.22 4.16 1.90
C THR A 124 8.21 3.43 1.04
N PHE A 125 7.54 4.15 0.15
CA PHE A 125 6.70 3.54 -0.86
C PHE A 125 7.57 3.03 -2.01
N VAL A 126 7.44 1.75 -2.35
CA VAL A 126 8.27 1.09 -3.37
C VAL A 126 7.55 0.90 -4.70
N GLY A 127 6.24 1.10 -4.72
CA GLY A 127 5.43 0.99 -5.94
C GLY A 127 3.95 1.12 -5.66
N VAL A 128 3.18 1.27 -6.75
CA VAL A 128 1.72 1.27 -6.76
C VAL A 128 1.25 0.00 -7.42
N ASN A 129 0.47 -0.81 -6.71
CA ASN A 129 -0.09 -2.07 -7.21
C ASN A 129 -1.52 -1.92 -7.75
N PHE A 130 -2.21 -0.84 -7.37
CA PHE A 130 -3.58 -0.57 -7.82
C PHE A 130 -3.88 0.93 -7.80
N TYR A 131 -4.53 1.44 -8.84
CA TYR A 131 -5.02 2.82 -8.91
C TYR A 131 -6.51 2.83 -8.57
N ASP A 132 -6.89 3.59 -7.58
CA ASP A 132 -8.26 3.68 -7.08
C ASP A 132 -8.69 5.13 -6.85
N GLY A 133 -9.90 5.32 -6.38
CA GLY A 133 -10.45 6.59 -5.95
C GLY A 133 -11.46 6.37 -4.83
N GLN A 134 -11.77 7.43 -4.10
CA GLN A 134 -12.81 7.39 -3.06
C GLN A 134 -14.20 7.50 -3.66
N GLY A 135 -15.17 6.80 -3.08
CA GLY A 135 -16.59 6.88 -3.39
C GLY A 135 -17.45 7.04 -2.15
N PHE A 136 -18.72 7.39 -2.38
CA PHE A 136 -19.77 7.34 -1.37
C PHE A 136 -20.83 6.35 -1.84
N MET A 137 -21.11 5.34 -1.02
CA MET A 137 -22.19 4.38 -1.22
C MET A 137 -23.41 4.82 -0.43
N VAL A 138 -24.57 4.83 -1.07
CA VAL A 138 -25.87 5.13 -0.47
C VAL A 138 -26.87 4.05 -0.84
N ARG A 139 -27.92 3.89 -0.03
CA ARG A 139 -29.00 2.98 -0.38
C ARG A 139 -29.77 3.52 -1.59
N LYS A 140 -30.16 2.62 -2.49
CA LYS A 140 -30.98 2.98 -3.66
C LYS A 140 -32.30 3.66 -3.24
N SER A 141 -32.88 3.26 -2.11
CA SER A 141 -34.11 3.85 -1.56
C SER A 141 -33.96 5.31 -1.14
N SER A 142 -32.72 5.82 -0.92
CA SER A 142 -32.50 7.23 -0.59
C SER A 142 -32.76 8.17 -1.77
N GLY A 143 -32.72 7.65 -3.01
CA GLY A 143 -32.83 8.46 -4.24
C GLY A 143 -31.64 9.37 -4.50
N ILE A 144 -30.57 9.32 -3.68
CA ILE A 144 -29.34 10.11 -3.85
C ILE A 144 -28.54 9.52 -4.99
N THR A 145 -28.23 10.33 -6.00
CA THR A 145 -27.42 9.95 -7.17
C THR A 145 -26.15 10.77 -7.31
N SER A 146 -25.99 11.81 -6.48
CA SER A 146 -24.83 12.70 -6.48
C SER A 146 -24.50 13.15 -5.07
N VAL A 147 -23.22 13.29 -4.76
CA VAL A 147 -22.72 13.83 -3.50
C VAL A 147 -23.18 15.25 -3.21
N ASN A 148 -23.62 16.00 -4.23
CA ASN A 148 -24.19 17.33 -4.08
C ASN A 148 -25.62 17.33 -3.48
N GLN A 149 -26.23 16.15 -3.36
CA GLN A 149 -27.58 16.00 -2.76
C GLN A 149 -27.54 15.70 -1.27
N PHE A 150 -26.34 15.53 -0.66
CA PHE A 150 -26.22 15.37 0.77
C PHE A 150 -26.72 16.62 1.51
N LYS A 151 -27.49 16.41 2.57
CA LYS A 151 -28.07 17.45 3.40
C LYS A 151 -27.42 17.48 4.79
N ALA A 152 -27.59 18.58 5.50
CA ALA A 152 -27.17 18.67 6.88
C ALA A 152 -27.81 17.56 7.74
N GLY A 153 -27.00 16.97 8.64
CA GLY A 153 -27.41 15.87 9.51
C GLY A 153 -27.17 14.47 8.90
N VAL A 154 -26.63 14.38 7.67
CA VAL A 154 -26.27 13.07 7.08
C VAL A 154 -25.24 12.37 7.94
N SER A 155 -25.47 11.10 8.27
CA SER A 155 -24.51 10.23 8.97
C SER A 155 -23.64 9.48 7.97
N ALA A 156 -22.30 9.53 8.16
CA ALA A 156 -21.34 8.97 7.22
C ALA A 156 -20.38 8.01 7.93
N CYS A 157 -20.43 6.74 7.53
CA CYS A 157 -19.55 5.69 8.01
C CYS A 157 -18.22 5.67 7.24
N THR A 158 -17.11 5.40 7.96
CA THR A 158 -15.79 5.14 7.37
C THR A 158 -14.84 4.46 8.36
N ASN A 159 -13.66 4.05 7.88
CA ASN A 159 -12.61 3.49 8.73
C ASN A 159 -11.68 4.57 9.29
N LEU A 160 -11.35 4.44 10.57
CA LEU A 160 -10.35 5.27 11.25
C LEU A 160 -8.95 5.10 10.64
N GLY A 161 -8.16 6.18 10.65
CA GLY A 161 -6.76 6.19 10.22
C GLY A 161 -6.57 6.08 8.71
N THR A 162 -7.60 6.42 7.93
CA THR A 162 -7.60 6.36 6.48
C THR A 162 -7.56 7.75 5.84
N THR A 163 -7.10 7.82 4.59
CA THR A 163 -7.25 9.04 3.77
C THR A 163 -8.72 9.32 3.49
N THR A 164 -9.56 8.28 3.41
CA THR A 164 -10.98 8.42 3.15
C THR A 164 -11.72 9.08 4.32
N GLU A 165 -11.29 8.87 5.55
CA GLU A 165 -11.78 9.60 6.72
C GLU A 165 -11.45 11.11 6.64
N LEU A 166 -10.19 11.44 6.31
CA LEU A 166 -9.74 12.82 6.16
C LEU A 166 -10.47 13.53 5.02
N ASN A 167 -10.54 12.90 3.86
CA ASN A 167 -11.22 13.43 2.68
C ASN A 167 -12.73 13.60 2.91
N MET A 168 -13.37 12.68 3.63
CA MET A 168 -14.78 12.80 4.03
C MET A 168 -15.00 14.07 4.84
N ARG A 169 -14.18 14.30 5.86
CA ARG A 169 -14.25 15.50 6.68
C ARG A 169 -14.06 16.77 5.84
N ASP A 170 -13.04 16.76 4.99
CA ASP A 170 -12.70 17.92 4.17
C ASP A 170 -13.80 18.19 3.12
N PHE A 171 -14.40 17.14 2.55
CA PHE A 171 -15.53 17.25 1.64
C PHE A 171 -16.73 17.94 2.30
N PHE A 172 -17.20 17.44 3.44
CA PHE A 172 -18.37 18.01 4.12
C PHE A 172 -18.12 19.43 4.63
N ASN A 173 -16.92 19.70 5.16
CA ASN A 173 -16.52 21.03 5.59
C ASN A 173 -16.47 22.03 4.43
N SER A 174 -15.90 21.64 3.28
CA SER A 174 -15.81 22.52 2.10
C SER A 174 -17.17 22.87 1.50
N LYS A 175 -18.17 22.01 1.72
CA LYS A 175 -19.56 22.23 1.28
C LYS A 175 -20.40 22.94 2.35
N GLY A 176 -19.88 23.19 3.55
CA GLY A 176 -20.65 23.74 4.67
C GLY A 176 -21.76 22.80 5.17
N ILE A 177 -21.65 21.51 4.91
CA ILE A 177 -22.64 20.51 5.31
C ILE A 177 -22.26 19.97 6.69
N LYS A 178 -23.10 20.22 7.69
CA LYS A 178 -22.99 19.55 8.99
C LYS A 178 -23.33 18.08 8.81
N TYR A 179 -22.43 17.20 9.19
CA TYR A 179 -22.59 15.75 9.08
C TYR A 179 -22.22 15.07 10.40
N GLU A 180 -22.63 13.82 10.57
CA GLU A 180 -22.30 12.99 11.72
C GLU A 180 -21.29 11.90 11.28
N PRO A 181 -20.01 12.00 11.69
CA PRO A 181 -19.04 10.95 11.41
C PRO A 181 -19.28 9.72 12.30
N VAL A 182 -19.36 8.54 11.69
CA VAL A 182 -19.46 7.24 12.37
C VAL A 182 -18.27 6.40 11.95
N THR A 183 -17.30 6.22 12.85
CA THR A 183 -16.00 5.64 12.51
C THR A 183 -15.73 4.34 13.27
N PHE A 184 -15.10 3.39 12.61
CA PHE A 184 -14.74 2.08 13.17
C PHE A 184 -13.29 1.72 12.82
N GLU A 185 -12.66 0.87 13.64
CA GLU A 185 -11.31 0.41 13.36
C GLU A 185 -11.27 -0.69 12.29
N LYS A 186 -12.29 -1.56 12.25
CA LYS A 186 -12.36 -2.69 11.32
C LYS A 186 -13.33 -2.43 10.17
N ALA A 187 -13.02 -2.96 9.00
CA ALA A 187 -13.84 -2.77 7.81
C ALA A 187 -15.19 -3.50 7.91
N ASP A 188 -15.20 -4.71 8.47
CA ASP A 188 -16.41 -5.49 8.71
C ASP A 188 -17.39 -4.78 9.66
N GLU A 189 -16.90 -4.08 10.67
CA GLU A 189 -17.72 -3.27 11.57
C GLU A 189 -18.39 -2.10 10.84
N VAL A 190 -17.68 -1.44 9.89
CA VAL A 190 -18.26 -0.37 9.07
C VAL A 190 -19.39 -0.92 8.20
N VAL A 191 -19.14 -2.04 7.51
CA VAL A 191 -20.13 -2.70 6.65
C VAL A 191 -21.36 -3.07 7.47
N ALA A 192 -21.18 -3.76 8.61
CA ALA A 192 -22.27 -4.15 9.49
C ALA A 192 -23.07 -2.94 10.01
N ALA A 193 -22.42 -1.85 10.36
CA ALA A 193 -23.08 -0.61 10.80
C ALA A 193 -23.88 0.04 9.67
N TYR A 194 -23.31 0.10 8.46
CA TYR A 194 -24.02 0.60 7.29
C TYR A 194 -25.23 -0.27 6.97
N ASP A 195 -25.09 -1.59 6.92
CA ASP A 195 -26.19 -2.51 6.64
C ASP A 195 -27.32 -2.43 7.68
N ALA A 196 -26.96 -2.28 8.95
CA ALA A 196 -27.92 -2.05 10.05
C ALA A 196 -28.60 -0.68 10.03
N GLY A 197 -28.27 0.21 9.09
CA GLY A 197 -28.90 1.54 8.99
C GLY A 197 -28.36 2.59 9.95
N ARG A 198 -27.22 2.35 10.58
CA ARG A 198 -26.59 3.31 11.49
C ARG A 198 -25.98 4.52 10.76
N CYS A 199 -25.76 4.40 9.45
CA CYS A 199 -25.22 5.46 8.60
C CYS A 199 -26.05 5.59 7.32
N ASP A 200 -26.24 6.82 6.86
CA ASP A 200 -26.91 7.12 5.60
C ASP A 200 -26.00 6.84 4.40
N THR A 201 -24.71 7.00 4.60
CA THR A 201 -23.69 6.75 3.57
C THR A 201 -22.46 6.06 4.15
N TYR A 202 -21.81 5.22 3.33
CA TYR A 202 -20.49 4.65 3.61
C TYR A 202 -19.48 5.17 2.58
N THR A 203 -18.34 5.65 3.04
CA THR A 203 -17.28 6.14 2.17
C THR A 203 -15.96 5.44 2.43
N THR A 204 -15.38 4.90 1.38
CA THR A 204 -14.05 4.30 1.33
C THR A 204 -13.56 4.27 -0.14
N ASP A 205 -12.49 3.54 -0.41
CA ASP A 205 -12.00 3.27 -1.76
C ASP A 205 -13.12 2.63 -2.62
N LYS A 206 -13.24 3.00 -3.89
CA LYS A 206 -14.28 2.47 -4.77
C LYS A 206 -14.20 0.95 -4.92
N SER A 207 -12.99 0.41 -4.96
CA SER A 207 -12.78 -1.04 -4.95
C SER A 207 -13.32 -1.69 -3.69
N GLY A 208 -13.13 -1.05 -2.52
CA GLY A 208 -13.68 -1.52 -1.25
C GLY A 208 -15.19 -1.38 -1.12
N LEU A 209 -15.82 -0.44 -1.84
CA LEU A 209 -17.29 -0.35 -1.92
C LEU A 209 -17.91 -1.42 -2.84
N ALA A 210 -17.10 -1.98 -3.75
CA ALA A 210 -17.53 -3.00 -4.72
C ALA A 210 -17.22 -4.44 -4.27
N ALA A 211 -16.36 -4.60 -3.25
CA ALA A 211 -15.96 -5.89 -2.68
C ALA A 211 -16.98 -6.40 -1.67
#